data_982fc291ae99234e551f47a993b00814
#
_entry.id   982fc291ae99234e551f47a993b00814
#
_cell.length_a   1.000
_cell.length_b   1.000
_cell.length_c   1.000
_cell.angle_alpha   90.00
_cell.angle_beta   90.00
_cell.angle_gamma   90.00
#
_symmetry.space_group_name_H-M   'P 1'
#
loop_
_entity.id
_entity.type
_entity.pdbx_description
1 polymer ?
#
loop_
_entity_poly.entity_id
_entity_poly.type
_entity_poly.pdbx_seq_one_letter_code
_entity_poly.pdbx_strand_id
1 'polypeptide(L)'
;MKYVLIIHEVTDYIIWKRIFDSATIIRKEAGEQSYQIFKYENEPNKIVHLSVWSSLEKAKHFFQSPELVQIRAKAGVQSPDFIYLEQLETGFYNQ
;
A
#
# COMPACT_ATOMS: atom_id res chain seq x y z
N MET A 1 -8.14 12.28 -7.84
CA MET A 1 -7.88 11.29 -6.77
C MET A 1 -6.40 11.21 -6.47
N LYS A 2 -6.08 10.94 -5.24
CA LYS A 2 -4.70 10.83 -4.77
C LYS A 2 -4.37 9.36 -4.52
N TYR A 3 -3.31 8.87 -5.12
CA TYR A 3 -2.92 7.46 -5.02
C TYR A 3 -1.57 7.31 -4.37
N VAL A 4 -1.40 6.22 -3.64
CA VAL A 4 -0.08 5.75 -3.22
C VAL A 4 0.13 4.38 -3.83
N LEU A 5 1.22 4.24 -4.55
CA LEU A 5 1.65 2.97 -5.13
C LEU A 5 2.85 2.50 -4.33
N ILE A 6 2.74 1.33 -3.71
CA ILE A 6 3.82 0.74 -2.95
C ILE A 6 4.21 -0.57 -3.60
N ILE A 7 5.47 -0.69 -3.97
CA ILE A 7 6.03 -1.91 -4.53
C ILE A 7 7.06 -2.42 -3.53
N HIS A 8 6.91 -3.66 -3.08
CA HIS A 8 7.83 -4.22 -2.09
C HIS A 8 7.90 -5.73 -2.17
N GLU A 9 8.99 -6.29 -1.65
CA GLU A 9 9.11 -7.71 -1.47
C GLU A 9 8.73 -8.07 -0.04
N VAL A 10 8.10 -9.23 0.13
CA VAL A 10 7.75 -9.76 1.43
C VAL A 10 8.38 -11.14 1.59
N THR A 11 8.70 -11.50 2.81
CA THR A 11 9.29 -12.82 3.08
C THR A 11 8.26 -13.94 2.93
N ASP A 12 6.99 -13.63 3.27
CA ASP A 12 5.89 -14.59 3.21
C ASP A 12 4.58 -13.83 3.04
N TYR A 13 3.88 -14.06 1.95
CA TYR A 13 2.65 -13.33 1.66
C TYR A 13 1.57 -13.55 2.74
N ILE A 14 1.43 -14.76 3.24
CA ILE A 14 0.37 -15.07 4.22
C ILE A 14 0.60 -14.29 5.51
N ILE A 15 1.85 -14.22 5.97
CA ILE A 15 2.21 -13.44 7.15
C ILE A 15 1.99 -11.96 6.90
N TRP A 16 2.47 -11.46 5.76
CA TRP A 16 2.28 -10.06 5.38
C TRP A 16 0.80 -9.69 5.34
N LYS A 17 -0.01 -10.53 4.70
CA LYS A 17 -1.45 -10.24 4.54
C LYS A 17 -2.17 -10.22 5.89
N ARG A 18 -1.80 -11.09 6.80
CA ARG A 18 -2.37 -11.10 8.14
C ARG A 18 -2.10 -9.80 8.88
N ILE A 19 -0.87 -9.31 8.80
CA ILE A 19 -0.47 -8.06 9.44
C ILE A 19 -1.11 -6.87 8.72
N PHE A 20 -1.16 -6.90 7.39
CA PHE A 20 -1.85 -5.90 6.59
C PHE A 20 -3.31 -5.76 7.02
N ASP A 21 -4.02 -6.88 7.16
CA ASP A 21 -5.42 -6.87 7.57
C ASP A 21 -5.59 -6.36 9.00
N SER A 22 -4.68 -6.69 9.90
CA SER A 22 -4.75 -6.22 11.29
C SER A 22 -4.55 -4.70 11.39
N ALA A 23 -3.95 -4.09 10.39
CA ALA A 23 -3.72 -2.65 10.34
C ALA A 23 -4.81 -1.87 9.58
N THR A 24 -5.92 -2.51 9.24
CA THR A 24 -6.99 -1.89 8.45
C THR A 24 -7.53 -0.61 9.09
N ILE A 25 -7.81 -0.66 10.38
CA ILE A 25 -8.41 0.48 11.08
C ILE A 25 -7.46 1.67 11.10
N ILE A 26 -6.18 1.45 11.39
CA ILE A 26 -5.23 2.56 11.43
C ILE A 26 -4.99 3.16 10.06
N ARG A 27 -5.03 2.36 8.98
CA ARG A 27 -4.94 2.89 7.62
C ARG A 27 -6.16 3.75 7.29
N LYS A 28 -7.35 3.25 7.61
CA LYS A 28 -8.59 3.97 7.35
C LYS A 28 -8.63 5.29 8.11
N GLU A 29 -8.27 5.28 9.38
CA GLU A 29 -8.25 6.49 10.20
C GLU A 29 -7.21 7.49 9.73
N ALA A 30 -6.09 7.01 9.18
CA ALA A 30 -5.04 7.87 8.66
C ALA A 30 -5.43 8.55 7.34
N GLY A 31 -6.41 8.01 6.61
CA GLY A 31 -6.89 8.62 5.38
C GLY A 31 -6.97 7.72 4.17
N GLU A 32 -6.65 6.42 4.30
CA GLU A 32 -6.84 5.48 3.21
C GLU A 32 -8.33 5.28 2.95
N GLN A 33 -8.76 5.43 1.71
CA GLN A 33 -10.17 5.32 1.32
C GLN A 33 -10.48 3.99 0.66
N SER A 34 -9.52 3.43 -0.06
CA SER A 34 -9.67 2.13 -0.72
C SER A 34 -8.28 1.60 -1.07
N TYR A 35 -8.21 0.32 -1.40
CA TYR A 35 -6.94 -0.27 -1.81
C TYR A 35 -7.16 -1.45 -2.74
N GLN A 36 -6.10 -1.80 -3.46
CA GLN A 36 -6.01 -3.00 -4.28
C GLN A 36 -4.64 -3.63 -4.02
N ILE A 37 -4.61 -4.95 -3.98
CA ILE A 37 -3.38 -5.70 -3.78
C ILE A 37 -3.12 -6.54 -5.02
N PHE A 38 -1.90 -6.46 -5.53
CA PHE A 38 -1.47 -7.24 -6.69
C PHE A 38 -0.16 -7.94 -6.36
N LYS A 39 0.16 -8.96 -7.12
CA LYS A 39 1.50 -9.53 -7.11
C LYS A 39 2.05 -9.48 -8.54
N TYR A 40 3.36 -9.51 -8.65
CA TYR A 40 3.99 -9.69 -9.97
C TYR A 40 3.63 -11.08 -10.50
N GLU A 41 3.45 -11.19 -11.81
CA GLU A 41 2.99 -12.43 -12.44
C GLU A 41 3.86 -13.63 -12.07
N ASN A 42 5.19 -13.46 -12.11
CA ASN A 42 6.12 -14.56 -11.90
C ASN A 42 6.93 -14.44 -10.61
N GLU A 43 6.53 -13.56 -9.69
CA GLU A 43 7.25 -13.33 -8.44
C GLU A 43 6.25 -13.28 -7.28
N PRO A 44 5.96 -14.42 -6.65
CA PRO A 44 4.86 -14.51 -5.68
C PRO A 44 5.05 -13.65 -4.41
N ASN A 45 6.28 -13.24 -4.14
CA ASN A 45 6.57 -12.41 -2.97
C ASN A 45 6.78 -10.92 -3.31
N LYS A 46 6.61 -10.55 -4.58
CA LYS A 46 6.66 -9.15 -4.99
C LYS A 46 5.24 -8.61 -5.05
N ILE A 47 4.93 -7.79 -4.07
CA ILE A 47 3.55 -7.35 -3.81
C ILE A 47 3.42 -5.87 -4.12
N VAL A 48 2.28 -5.51 -4.71
CA VAL A 48 1.93 -4.13 -5.02
C VAL A 48 0.69 -3.75 -4.24
N HIS A 49 0.77 -2.67 -3.50
CA HIS A 49 -0.35 -2.08 -2.78
C HIS A 49 -0.66 -0.74 -3.44
N LEU A 50 -1.79 -0.65 -4.12
CA LEU A 50 -2.27 0.58 -4.74
C LEU A 50 -3.45 1.09 -3.92
N SER A 51 -3.36 2.29 -3.39
CA SER A 51 -4.41 2.82 -2.53
C SER A 51 -4.78 4.25 -2.86
N VAL A 52 -6.03 4.58 -2.57
CA VAL A 52 -6.57 5.93 -2.72
C VAL A 52 -6.59 6.58 -1.33
N TRP A 53 -6.10 7.81 -1.26
CA TRP A 53 -5.96 8.54 -0.01
C TRP A 53 -6.68 9.88 -0.06
N SER A 54 -7.12 10.34 1.11
CA SER A 54 -7.76 11.65 1.23
C SER A 54 -6.79 12.79 0.93
N SER A 55 -5.49 12.61 1.25
CA SER A 55 -4.44 13.54 0.87
C SER A 55 -3.10 12.83 0.82
N LEU A 56 -2.20 13.30 -0.04
CA LEU A 56 -0.85 12.73 -0.11
C LEU A 56 -0.01 13.10 1.11
N GLU A 57 -0.26 14.26 1.73
CA GLU A 57 0.45 14.63 2.96
C GLU A 57 0.13 13.66 4.10
N LYS A 58 -1.14 13.30 4.25
CA LYS A 58 -1.55 12.32 5.26
C LYS A 58 -0.92 10.97 5.00
N ALA A 59 -0.89 10.55 3.73
CA ALA A 59 -0.27 9.28 3.36
C ALA A 59 1.21 9.27 3.70
N LYS A 60 1.94 10.33 3.33
CA LYS A 60 3.37 10.43 3.63
C LYS A 60 3.64 10.38 5.11
N HIS A 61 2.86 11.13 5.88
CA HIS A 61 3.00 11.16 7.33
C HIS A 61 2.78 9.75 7.93
N PHE A 62 1.75 9.07 7.47
CA PHE A 62 1.42 7.73 7.94
C PHE A 62 2.55 6.74 7.64
N PHE A 63 2.97 6.66 6.37
CA PHE A 63 3.98 5.66 5.97
C PHE A 63 5.37 5.94 6.52
N GLN A 64 5.67 7.18 6.88
CA GLN A 64 6.95 7.56 7.47
C GLN A 64 6.94 7.49 8.99
N SER A 65 5.81 7.22 9.61
CA SER A 65 5.71 7.17 11.07
C SER A 65 6.52 6.00 11.64
N PRO A 66 7.10 6.17 12.84
CA PRO A 66 7.85 5.07 13.48
C PRO A 66 7.00 3.83 13.69
N GLU A 67 5.71 4.00 13.98
CA GLU A 67 4.77 2.89 14.15
C GLU A 67 4.69 2.03 12.89
N LEU A 68 4.53 2.67 11.73
CA LEU A 68 4.43 1.96 10.46
C LEU A 68 5.74 1.31 10.05
N VAL A 69 6.87 1.94 10.35
CA VAL A 69 8.18 1.33 10.11
C VAL A 69 8.29 0.02 10.85
N GLN A 70 7.85 -0.02 12.11
CA GLN A 70 7.88 -1.25 12.92
C GLN A 70 6.90 -2.30 12.39
N ILE A 71 5.70 -1.88 12.00
CA ILE A 71 4.70 -2.80 11.44
C ILE A 71 5.22 -3.44 10.16
N ARG A 72 5.84 -2.66 9.27
CA ARG A 72 6.43 -3.21 8.04
C ARG A 72 7.53 -4.21 8.34
N ALA A 73 8.38 -3.92 9.31
CA ALA A 73 9.45 -4.85 9.69
C ALA A 73 8.87 -6.18 10.18
N LYS A 74 7.83 -6.15 11.01
CA LYS A 74 7.16 -7.36 11.48
C LYS A 74 6.48 -8.12 10.36
N ALA A 75 5.98 -7.41 9.36
CA ALA A 75 5.31 -8.00 8.21
C ALA A 75 6.30 -8.61 7.20
N GLY A 76 7.60 -8.45 7.42
CA GLY A 76 8.62 -8.98 6.53
C GLY A 76 8.80 -8.19 5.25
N VAL A 77 8.45 -6.90 5.26
CA VAL A 77 8.58 -6.04 4.09
C VAL A 77 10.05 -5.68 3.87
N GLN A 78 10.51 -5.85 2.63
CA GLN A 78 11.86 -5.53 2.22
C GLN A 78 11.84 -4.51 1.08
N SER A 79 12.76 -3.56 1.13
CA SER A 79 13.00 -2.60 0.04
C SER A 79 11.73 -1.95 -0.51
N PRO A 80 10.87 -1.33 0.32
CA PRO A 80 9.64 -0.74 -0.19
C PRO A 80 9.90 0.52 -0.99
N ASP A 81 9.26 0.62 -2.16
CA ASP A 81 9.22 1.84 -2.96
C ASP A 81 7.84 2.48 -2.78
N PHE A 82 7.83 3.74 -2.34
CA PHE A 82 6.61 4.52 -2.16
C PHE A 82 6.53 5.56 -3.26
N ILE A 83 5.48 5.49 -4.07
CA ILE A 83 5.27 6.40 -5.20
C ILE A 83 3.94 7.12 -4.96
N TYR A 84 3.99 8.45 -4.89
CA TYR A 84 2.83 9.28 -4.61
C TYR A 84 2.34 9.88 -5.92
N LEU A 85 1.07 9.64 -6.23
CA LEU A 85 0.50 9.95 -7.55
C LEU A 85 -0.76 10.75 -7.44
N GLU A 86 -0.94 11.69 -8.38
CA GLU A 86 -2.21 12.37 -8.58
C GLU A 86 -2.79 11.87 -9.89
N GLN A 87 -4.05 11.44 -9.84
CA GLN A 87 -4.71 10.97 -11.06
C GLN A 87 -5.03 12.16 -11.96
N LEU A 88 -4.58 12.08 -13.20
CA LEU A 88 -4.89 13.10 -14.19
C LEU A 88 -6.15 12.75 -14.97
N GLU A 89 -6.35 11.48 -15.25
CA GLU A 89 -7.45 11.05 -16.10
C GLU A 89 -7.74 9.58 -15.84
N THR A 90 -8.97 9.18 -16.03
CA THR A 90 -9.37 7.79 -16.09
C THR A 90 -10.37 7.61 -17.20
N GLY A 91 -10.46 6.41 -17.72
CA GLY A 91 -11.40 6.10 -18.79
C GLY A 91 -11.58 4.60 -18.90
N PHE A 92 -12.65 4.22 -19.55
CA PHE A 92 -12.87 2.84 -19.94
C PHE A 92 -13.70 2.83 -21.21
N TYR A 93 -13.66 1.69 -21.92
CA TYR A 93 -14.32 1.59 -23.21
C TYR A 93 -15.49 0.64 -23.12
N ASN A 94 -16.60 1.03 -23.74
CA ASN A 94 -17.74 0.13 -23.92
C ASN A 94 -17.42 -0.91 -24.98
N GLN A 95 -17.85 -2.13 -24.74
CA GLN A 95 -17.67 -3.21 -25.71
C GLN A 95 -18.98 -3.76 -26.18
#